data_f0b3b37c611ba9209a2f773a9bfa874b
#
_entry.id   f0b3b37c611ba9209a2f773a9bfa874b
#
_cell.length_a   1.000
_cell.length_b   1.000
_cell.length_c   1.000
_cell.angle_alpha   90.00
_cell.angle_beta   90.00
_cell.angle_gamma   90.00
#
_symmetry.space_group_name_H-M   'P 1'
#
loop_
_entity.id
_entity.type
_entity.pdbx_description
1 polymer ?
#
loop_
_entity_poly.entity_id
_entity_poly.type
_entity_poly.pdbx_seq_one_letter_code
_entity_poly.pdbx_strand_id
1 'polypeptide(L)'
;MNRRRLLLRHEYNKYIHFEDKEVERICLERWDKDKDGKLSKEEAAQVEYLGNLTLSKDANFAELQYFTGLKQITYQNRLFLSGRAGRVVIPGQINTTGVDGINIVFDDRGYDHSRLEVVALGEIRNMQYIGITNKKEEFVPFLTIVLPNTPTPPEFSTYWCGPYAKRNTMYVPDSSVELYKAANVPNVENILPMSEYKGNY
;
A
#
# COMPACT_ATOMS: atom_id res chain seq x y z
N MET A 1 -2.70 -9.89 -37.42
CA MET A 1 -1.95 -9.82 -36.15
C MET A 1 -1.28 -11.16 -35.91
N ASN A 2 0.06 -11.20 -35.72
CA ASN A 2 0.84 -12.45 -35.74
C ASN A 2 0.60 -13.26 -34.44
N ARG A 3 0.21 -14.54 -34.55
CA ARG A 3 -0.10 -15.49 -33.48
C ARG A 3 1.03 -15.57 -32.40
N ARG A 4 2.29 -15.45 -32.86
CA ARG A 4 3.48 -15.42 -31.97
C ARG A 4 3.53 -14.18 -31.07
N ARG A 5 3.12 -13.01 -31.57
CA ARG A 5 3.03 -11.77 -30.76
C ARG A 5 1.91 -11.83 -29.72
N LEU A 6 0.81 -12.50 -30.04
CA LEU A 6 -0.30 -12.72 -29.11
C LEU A 6 0.11 -13.64 -27.96
N LEU A 7 0.82 -14.74 -28.25
CA LEU A 7 1.32 -15.67 -27.24
C LEU A 7 2.33 -14.99 -26.30
N LEU A 8 3.30 -14.25 -26.84
CA LEU A 8 4.28 -13.52 -26.04
C LEU A 8 3.64 -12.46 -25.14
N ARG A 9 2.60 -11.77 -25.64
CA ARG A 9 1.85 -10.78 -24.85
C ARG A 9 1.00 -11.46 -23.77
N HIS A 10 0.47 -12.63 -24.03
CA HIS A 10 -0.29 -13.42 -23.06
C HIS A 10 0.63 -13.91 -21.93
N GLU A 11 1.78 -14.46 -22.26
CA GLU A 11 2.78 -14.88 -21.28
C GLU A 11 3.32 -13.71 -20.46
N TYR A 12 3.62 -12.56 -21.11
CA TYR A 12 4.06 -11.36 -20.40
C TYR A 12 3.03 -10.88 -19.39
N ASN A 13 1.74 -10.92 -19.73
CA ASN A 13 0.66 -10.48 -18.85
C ASN A 13 0.33 -11.48 -17.73
N LYS A 14 0.78 -12.73 -17.84
CA LYS A 14 0.56 -13.78 -16.83
C LYS A 14 1.36 -13.53 -15.57
N TYR A 15 2.61 -13.08 -15.71
CA TYR A 15 3.54 -12.92 -14.60
C TYR A 15 3.57 -11.49 -14.06
N ILE A 16 3.96 -11.37 -12.80
CA ILE A 16 4.22 -10.10 -12.14
C ILE A 16 5.63 -9.64 -12.50
N HIS A 17 5.75 -8.37 -12.86
CA HIS A 17 7.04 -7.73 -13.12
C HIS A 17 7.36 -6.81 -11.96
N PHE A 18 8.31 -7.21 -11.14
CA PHE A 18 8.71 -6.49 -9.96
C PHE A 18 9.66 -5.34 -10.30
N GLU A 19 9.40 -4.16 -9.73
CA GLU A 19 10.33 -3.03 -9.80
C GLU A 19 11.46 -3.18 -8.80
N ASP A 20 11.18 -3.77 -7.63
CA ASP A 20 12.12 -3.96 -6.53
C ASP A 20 12.62 -5.41 -6.48
N LYS A 21 13.94 -5.58 -6.59
CA LYS A 21 14.57 -6.91 -6.60
C LYS A 21 14.56 -7.63 -5.25
N GLU A 22 14.52 -6.90 -4.14
CA GLU A 22 14.35 -7.52 -2.82
C GLU A 22 12.92 -8.04 -2.67
N VAL A 23 11.95 -7.26 -3.09
CA VAL A 23 10.53 -7.66 -3.08
C VAL A 23 10.33 -8.88 -3.99
N GLU A 24 10.86 -8.86 -5.22
CA GLU A 24 10.82 -10.01 -6.14
C GLU A 24 11.36 -11.27 -5.47
N ARG A 25 12.58 -11.22 -4.94
CA ARG A 25 13.22 -12.35 -4.28
C ARG A 25 12.37 -12.94 -3.15
N ILE A 26 11.85 -12.07 -2.27
CA ILE A 26 11.03 -12.52 -1.14
C ILE A 26 9.71 -13.12 -1.63
N CYS A 27 9.10 -12.53 -2.64
CA CYS A 27 7.85 -13.05 -3.21
C CYS A 27 8.05 -14.42 -3.85
N LEU A 28 9.12 -14.61 -4.61
CA LEU A 28 9.48 -15.90 -5.21
C LEU A 28 9.77 -16.95 -4.15
N GLU A 29 10.57 -16.63 -3.13
CA GLU A 29 10.88 -17.56 -2.05
C GLU A 29 9.63 -18.05 -1.30
N ARG A 30 8.60 -17.21 -1.20
CA ARG A 30 7.41 -17.52 -0.40
C ARG A 30 6.26 -18.13 -1.21
N TRP A 31 6.05 -17.66 -2.44
CA TRP A 31 4.79 -17.87 -3.16
C TRP A 31 4.91 -18.39 -4.59
N ASP A 32 6.13 -18.54 -5.14
CA ASP A 32 6.36 -19.28 -6.39
C ASP A 32 6.18 -20.79 -6.11
N LYS A 33 4.96 -21.29 -6.34
CA LYS A 33 4.56 -22.65 -5.99
C LYS A 33 5.09 -23.69 -6.97
N ASP A 34 5.10 -23.37 -8.26
CA ASP A 34 5.54 -24.27 -9.31
C ASP A 34 7.06 -24.22 -9.54
N LYS A 35 7.76 -23.28 -8.88
CA LYS A 35 9.21 -23.07 -8.90
C LYS A 35 9.76 -22.80 -10.29
N ASP A 36 8.99 -22.10 -11.11
CA ASP A 36 9.43 -21.71 -12.45
C ASP A 36 10.33 -20.44 -12.43
N GLY A 37 10.55 -19.85 -11.26
CA GLY A 37 11.37 -18.66 -11.02
C GLY A 37 10.65 -17.36 -11.35
N LYS A 38 9.33 -17.39 -11.45
CA LYS A 38 8.47 -16.23 -11.68
C LYS A 38 7.25 -16.32 -10.77
N LEU A 39 6.66 -15.19 -10.43
CA LEU A 39 5.39 -15.18 -9.73
C LEU A 39 4.27 -14.84 -10.70
N SER A 40 3.37 -15.76 -10.92
CA SER A 40 2.17 -15.50 -11.71
C SER A 40 1.14 -14.70 -10.89
N LYS A 41 0.28 -13.96 -11.59
CA LYS A 41 -0.83 -13.24 -10.94
C LYS A 41 -1.81 -14.19 -10.26
N GLU A 42 -1.97 -15.41 -10.81
CA GLU A 42 -2.78 -16.47 -10.23
C GLU A 42 -2.21 -16.98 -8.91
N GLU A 43 -0.89 -17.15 -8.80
CA GLU A 43 -0.25 -17.54 -7.55
C GLU A 43 -0.37 -16.43 -6.51
N ALA A 44 -0.10 -15.19 -6.88
CA ALA A 44 -0.27 -14.04 -6.00
C ALA A 44 -1.72 -13.92 -5.50
N ALA A 45 -2.71 -14.11 -6.39
CA ALA A 45 -4.13 -14.06 -6.04
C ALA A 45 -4.57 -15.18 -5.09
N GLN A 46 -3.80 -16.27 -4.94
CA GLN A 46 -4.07 -17.34 -3.99
C GLN A 46 -3.48 -17.10 -2.60
N VAL A 47 -2.70 -16.04 -2.44
CA VAL A 47 -2.12 -15.68 -1.14
C VAL A 47 -3.20 -15.07 -0.26
N GLU A 48 -3.55 -15.77 0.80
CA GLU A 48 -4.56 -15.30 1.76
C GLU A 48 -3.95 -14.43 2.87
N TYR A 49 -2.68 -14.67 3.20
CA TYR A 49 -1.98 -13.99 4.29
C TYR A 49 -0.53 -13.71 3.91
N LEU A 50 -0.08 -12.47 4.14
CA LEU A 50 1.33 -12.10 3.97
C LEU A 50 2.22 -12.67 5.08
N GLY A 51 1.64 -12.90 6.25
CA GLY A 51 2.40 -13.10 7.46
C GLY A 51 3.18 -11.83 7.84
N ASN A 52 4.25 -12.00 8.61
CA ASN A 52 5.18 -10.90 8.87
C ASN A 52 6.16 -10.81 7.70
N LEU A 53 5.97 -9.81 6.86
CA LEU A 53 6.87 -9.50 5.75
C LEU A 53 7.72 -8.29 6.11
N THR A 54 9.04 -8.48 6.14
CA THR A 54 9.99 -7.42 6.45
C THR A 54 10.82 -7.10 5.23
N LEU A 55 10.83 -5.85 4.83
CA LEU A 55 11.64 -5.30 3.76
C LEU A 55 12.70 -4.37 4.39
N SER A 56 13.97 -4.64 4.11
CA SER A 56 15.11 -4.05 4.84
C SER A 56 15.68 -2.78 4.19
N LYS A 57 15.19 -2.44 3.00
CA LYS A 57 15.63 -1.29 2.21
C LYS A 57 14.45 -0.37 1.88
N ASP A 58 14.75 0.71 1.19
CA ASP A 58 13.72 1.53 0.55
C ASP A 58 12.92 0.64 -0.40
N ALA A 59 11.70 0.30 -0.01
CA ALA A 59 10.94 -0.73 -0.69
C ALA A 59 9.84 -0.14 -1.57
N ASN A 60 9.74 -0.67 -2.79
CA ASN A 60 8.59 -0.46 -3.64
C ASN A 60 7.83 -1.78 -3.78
N PHE A 61 6.65 -1.86 -3.18
CA PHE A 61 5.77 -3.01 -3.29
C PHE A 61 4.45 -2.63 -3.97
N ALA A 62 4.54 -2.03 -5.15
CA ALA A 62 3.39 -1.73 -6.00
C ALA A 62 2.66 -3.02 -6.41
N GLU A 63 3.40 -4.11 -6.55
CA GLU A 63 2.90 -5.42 -6.97
C GLU A 63 2.01 -6.10 -5.93
N LEU A 64 1.97 -5.60 -4.70
CA LEU A 64 1.01 -6.06 -3.69
C LEU A 64 -0.45 -5.96 -4.19
N GLN A 65 -0.75 -5.06 -5.12
CA GLN A 65 -2.05 -4.97 -5.78
C GLN A 65 -2.53 -6.27 -6.45
N TYR A 66 -1.63 -7.17 -6.82
CA TYR A 66 -1.97 -8.46 -7.44
C TYR A 66 -2.33 -9.55 -6.43
N PHE A 67 -2.10 -9.33 -5.14
CA PHE A 67 -2.42 -10.26 -4.06
C PHE A 67 -3.90 -10.16 -3.67
N THR A 68 -4.76 -10.41 -4.63
CA THR A 68 -6.19 -10.14 -4.51
C THR A 68 -6.94 -11.13 -3.61
N GLY A 69 -6.31 -12.23 -3.22
CA GLY A 69 -6.85 -13.20 -2.26
C GLY A 69 -6.58 -12.88 -0.80
N LEU A 70 -5.86 -11.79 -0.50
CA LEU A 70 -5.53 -11.42 0.87
C LEU A 70 -6.79 -11.25 1.72
N LYS A 71 -6.80 -11.95 2.85
CA LYS A 71 -7.86 -11.84 3.85
C LYS A 71 -7.58 -10.71 4.83
N GLN A 72 -8.65 -10.14 5.33
CA GLN A 72 -8.64 -8.99 6.22
C GLN A 72 -8.40 -9.42 7.67
N ILE A 73 -7.21 -9.94 8.00
CA ILE A 73 -6.88 -10.26 9.39
C ILE A 73 -5.60 -9.52 9.77
N THR A 74 -5.74 -8.47 10.57
CA THR A 74 -4.70 -7.48 10.92
C THR A 74 -3.40 -8.09 11.44
N TYR A 75 -3.49 -9.15 12.22
CA TYR A 75 -2.31 -9.81 12.79
C TYR A 75 -1.57 -10.72 11.82
N GLN A 76 -2.19 -11.08 10.71
CA GLN A 76 -1.62 -12.00 9.71
C GLN A 76 -1.16 -11.30 8.44
N ASN A 77 -1.44 -10.00 8.32
CA ASN A 77 -1.02 -9.17 7.19
C ASN A 77 -0.21 -7.97 7.70
N ARG A 78 1.04 -8.21 8.08
CA ARG A 78 1.95 -7.16 8.54
C ARG A 78 3.08 -6.95 7.56
N LEU A 79 3.21 -5.73 7.09
CA LEU A 79 4.30 -5.28 6.25
C LEU A 79 5.18 -4.33 7.05
N PHE A 80 6.42 -4.74 7.29
CA PHE A 80 7.42 -3.92 7.97
C PHE A 80 8.35 -3.32 6.91
N LEU A 81 8.39 -2.00 6.85
CA LEU A 81 9.28 -1.24 5.98
C LEU A 81 10.37 -0.60 6.84
N SER A 82 11.63 -0.84 6.49
CA SER A 82 12.76 -0.23 7.17
C SER A 82 13.68 0.46 6.15
N GLY A 83 13.40 1.71 5.86
CA GLY A 83 14.15 2.51 4.89
C GLY A 83 13.80 3.98 5.03
N ARG A 84 14.31 4.79 4.11
CA ARG A 84 13.99 6.22 4.04
C ARG A 84 12.79 6.50 3.16
N ALA A 85 12.47 5.60 2.26
CA ALA A 85 11.34 5.69 1.36
C ALA A 85 10.67 4.33 1.18
N GLY A 86 9.39 4.32 0.94
CA GLY A 86 8.64 3.13 0.62
C GLY A 86 7.37 3.49 -0.14
N ARG A 87 6.92 2.59 -1.00
CA ARG A 87 5.67 2.69 -1.72
C ARG A 87 4.95 1.37 -1.68
N VAL A 88 3.67 1.39 -1.34
CA VAL A 88 2.82 0.20 -1.26
C VAL A 88 1.49 0.47 -1.95
N VAL A 89 1.05 -0.45 -2.80
CA VAL A 89 -0.28 -0.39 -3.42
C VAL A 89 -1.15 -1.51 -2.87
N ILE A 90 -2.16 -1.15 -2.09
CA ILE A 90 -3.08 -2.08 -1.44
C ILE A 90 -4.17 -2.49 -2.43
N PRO A 91 -4.43 -3.80 -2.61
CA PRO A 91 -5.47 -4.29 -3.51
C PRO A 91 -6.88 -3.82 -3.11
N GLY A 92 -7.73 -3.59 -4.10
CA GLY A 92 -9.09 -3.12 -3.91
C GLY A 92 -10.03 -4.08 -3.16
N GLN A 93 -9.67 -5.35 -3.10
CA GLN A 93 -10.47 -6.39 -2.43
C GLN A 93 -10.23 -6.44 -0.91
N ILE A 94 -9.15 -5.87 -0.41
CA ILE A 94 -8.96 -5.69 1.03
C ILE A 94 -9.88 -4.55 1.46
N ASN A 95 -11.13 -4.86 1.55
CA ASN A 95 -12.12 -3.89 1.97
C ASN A 95 -12.67 -4.31 3.32
N THR A 96 -12.54 -3.81 4.20
CA THR A 96 -12.60 -2.96 5.27
C THR A 96 -13.99 -2.64 5.80
N THR A 97 -14.70 -3.68 6.18
CA THR A 97 -15.91 -3.54 6.99
C THR A 97 -15.66 -3.86 8.47
N GLY A 98 -14.46 -4.14 8.86
CA GLY A 98 -14.08 -4.54 10.22
C GLY A 98 -12.69 -4.02 10.62
N VAL A 99 -12.11 -4.57 11.66
CA VAL A 99 -10.80 -4.17 12.26
C VAL A 99 -9.60 -4.71 11.48
N ASP A 100 -9.80 -5.21 10.30
CA ASP A 100 -8.88 -6.08 9.58
C ASP A 100 -8.37 -5.42 8.29
N GLY A 101 -7.08 -5.47 8.05
CA GLY A 101 -6.43 -4.87 6.89
C GLY A 101 -4.95 -5.22 6.81
N ILE A 102 -4.19 -4.44 6.10
CA ILE A 102 -2.73 -4.53 6.11
C ILE A 102 -2.19 -3.53 7.13
N ASN A 103 -1.42 -4.02 8.10
CA ASN A 103 -0.71 -3.18 9.03
C ASN A 103 0.68 -2.86 8.46
N ILE A 104 0.89 -1.61 8.07
CA ILE A 104 2.18 -1.13 7.58
C ILE A 104 2.92 -0.50 8.75
N VAL A 105 4.03 -1.11 9.11
CA VAL A 105 4.93 -0.60 10.15
C VAL A 105 6.15 0.00 9.47
N PHE A 106 6.32 1.29 9.59
CA PHE A 106 7.47 1.99 9.06
C PHE A 106 8.47 2.29 10.18
N ASP A 107 9.67 1.76 10.07
CA ASP A 107 10.75 1.93 11.05
C ASP A 107 11.83 2.86 10.47
N ASP A 108 11.74 4.14 10.74
CA ASP A 108 12.66 5.14 10.21
C ASP A 108 13.96 5.33 11.01
N ARG A 109 14.15 4.61 12.10
CA ARG A 109 15.36 4.57 12.96
C ARG A 109 16.19 5.86 13.05
N GLY A 110 15.52 7.02 12.98
CA GLY A 110 16.17 8.32 13.13
C GLY A 110 16.52 9.04 11.82
N TYR A 111 15.80 8.77 10.75
CA TYR A 111 15.94 9.51 9.49
C TYR A 111 14.95 10.68 9.43
N ASP A 112 15.44 11.90 9.39
CA ASP A 112 14.65 13.14 9.36
C ASP A 112 13.82 13.36 8.09
N HIS A 113 13.98 12.50 7.07
CA HIS A 113 13.40 12.69 5.74
C HIS A 113 12.77 11.41 5.17
N SER A 114 12.25 10.57 6.04
CA SER A 114 11.56 9.36 5.61
C SER A 114 10.27 9.69 4.86
N ARG A 115 10.00 8.99 3.78
CA ARG A 115 8.81 9.15 2.94
C ARG A 115 8.12 7.81 2.75
N LEU A 116 6.82 7.79 2.94
CA LEU A 116 6.00 6.61 2.66
C LEU A 116 4.81 7.01 1.80
N GLU A 117 4.61 6.29 0.71
CA GLU A 117 3.42 6.40 -0.12
C GLU A 117 2.57 5.14 0.00
N VAL A 118 1.30 5.31 0.32
CA VAL A 118 0.33 4.23 0.38
C VAL A 118 -0.82 4.56 -0.57
N VAL A 119 -1.00 3.73 -1.59
CA VAL A 119 -2.12 3.79 -2.53
C VAL A 119 -3.12 2.71 -2.17
N ALA A 120 -4.35 3.06 -1.83
CA ALA A 120 -5.41 2.10 -1.56
C ALA A 120 -6.41 2.08 -2.71
N LEU A 121 -6.41 1.00 -3.50
CA LEU A 121 -7.23 0.88 -4.71
C LEU A 121 -8.72 0.64 -4.43
N GLY A 122 -9.08 0.15 -3.23
CA GLY A 122 -10.46 -0.01 -2.80
C GLY A 122 -11.04 1.22 -2.13
N GLU A 123 -12.35 1.19 -1.89
CA GLU A 123 -12.99 2.15 -1.00
C GLU A 123 -12.58 1.86 0.45
N ILE A 124 -11.96 2.82 1.11
CA ILE A 124 -11.57 2.72 2.51
C ILE A 124 -12.64 3.34 3.38
N ARG A 125 -13.21 2.56 4.29
CA ARG A 125 -14.23 3.02 5.24
C ARG A 125 -13.68 3.33 6.63
N ASN A 126 -12.52 2.74 6.95
CA ASN A 126 -11.90 2.92 8.25
C ASN A 126 -10.38 2.94 8.13
N MET A 127 -9.72 4.01 8.58
CA MET A 127 -8.27 4.21 8.46
C MET A 127 -7.45 3.53 9.55
N GLN A 128 -8.04 2.74 10.43
CA GLN A 128 -7.28 1.86 11.34
C GLN A 128 -6.42 0.83 10.58
N TYR A 129 -6.76 0.56 9.33
CA TYR A 129 -6.10 -0.46 8.50
C TYR A 129 -4.78 -0.03 7.89
N ILE A 130 -4.59 1.26 7.69
CA ILE A 130 -3.31 1.82 7.34
C ILE A 130 -2.67 2.31 8.63
N GLY A 131 -2.34 1.37 9.53
CA GLY A 131 -1.62 1.67 10.76
C GLY A 131 -0.16 1.91 10.44
N ILE A 132 0.30 3.14 10.60
CA ILE A 132 1.72 3.47 10.51
C ILE A 132 2.20 3.70 11.93
N THR A 133 2.97 2.75 12.42
CA THR A 133 3.63 2.86 13.72
C THR A 133 5.08 3.26 13.51
N ASN A 134 5.45 4.43 14.00
CA ASN A 134 6.83 4.79 14.19
C ASN A 134 7.25 4.37 15.62
N LYS A 135 8.38 3.69 15.77
CA LYS A 135 8.90 3.29 17.10
C LYS A 135 9.50 4.45 17.89
N LYS A 136 9.80 5.56 17.24
CA LYS A 136 10.30 6.78 17.88
C LYS A 136 9.30 7.91 17.64
N GLU A 137 8.67 8.35 18.70
CA GLU A 137 7.68 9.44 18.71
C GLU A 137 8.23 10.80 18.22
N GLU A 138 9.52 10.91 17.98
CA GLU A 138 10.23 12.15 17.66
C GLU A 138 10.34 12.45 16.17
N PHE A 139 10.19 11.44 15.29
CA PHE A 139 10.36 11.59 13.84
C PHE A 139 9.11 11.13 13.09
N VAL A 140 8.59 12.03 12.30
CA VAL A 140 7.38 11.78 11.53
C VAL A 140 7.75 11.65 10.06
N PRO A 141 7.52 10.48 9.46
CA PRO A 141 7.69 10.33 8.02
C PRO A 141 6.70 11.23 7.29
N PHE A 142 7.09 11.75 6.13
CA PHE A 142 6.15 12.33 5.20
C PHE A 142 5.31 11.21 4.61
N LEU A 143 4.04 11.18 4.98
CA LEU A 143 3.12 10.18 4.47
C LEU A 143 2.31 10.78 3.33
N THR A 144 2.30 10.10 2.20
CA THR A 144 1.38 10.34 1.10
C THR A 144 0.36 9.21 1.05
N ILE A 145 -0.90 9.54 1.15
CA ILE A 145 -2.02 8.59 1.05
C ILE A 145 -2.80 8.89 -0.21
N VAL A 146 -3.05 7.88 -1.01
CA VAL A 146 -3.76 8.01 -2.28
C VAL A 146 -5.00 7.13 -2.24
N LEU A 147 -6.17 7.75 -2.30
CA LEU A 147 -7.48 7.14 -2.14
C LEU A 147 -8.36 7.36 -3.38
N PRO A 148 -8.03 6.79 -4.54
CA PRO A 148 -8.70 7.09 -5.80
C PRO A 148 -10.19 6.71 -5.82
N ASN A 149 -10.59 5.73 -5.00
CA ASN A 149 -11.95 5.17 -4.97
C ASN A 149 -12.64 5.34 -3.61
N THR A 150 -12.23 6.33 -2.81
CA THR A 150 -12.83 6.61 -1.50
C THR A 150 -13.51 7.99 -1.53
N PRO A 151 -14.78 8.06 -1.99
CA PRO A 151 -15.46 9.34 -2.21
C PRO A 151 -15.89 10.03 -0.93
N THR A 152 -15.96 9.32 0.19
CA THR A 152 -16.31 9.88 1.50
C THR A 152 -15.16 9.68 2.48
N PRO A 153 -14.88 10.65 3.35
CA PRO A 153 -13.86 10.49 4.38
C PRO A 153 -14.13 9.24 5.23
N PRO A 154 -13.13 8.34 5.39
CA PRO A 154 -13.27 7.18 6.24
C PRO A 154 -13.32 7.57 7.72
N GLU A 155 -13.71 6.63 8.57
CA GLU A 155 -13.54 6.78 10.01
C GLU A 155 -12.03 6.70 10.34
N PHE A 156 -11.53 7.70 11.06
CA PHE A 156 -10.12 7.78 11.47
C PHE A 156 -9.97 7.34 12.92
N SER A 157 -9.09 6.38 13.19
CA SER A 157 -8.70 6.10 14.57
C SER A 157 -7.77 7.21 15.07
N THR A 158 -7.75 7.41 16.40
CA THR A 158 -6.85 8.38 17.05
C THR A 158 -5.37 8.03 16.89
N TYR A 159 -5.05 6.81 16.48
CA TYR A 159 -3.68 6.28 16.35
C TYR A 159 -3.19 6.13 14.90
N TRP A 160 -4.04 6.44 13.92
CA TRP A 160 -3.56 6.42 12.55
C TRP A 160 -2.49 7.53 12.38
N CYS A 161 -1.39 7.26 11.76
CA CYS A 161 -0.26 8.17 11.52
C CYS A 161 0.49 8.72 12.75
N GLY A 162 0.14 8.33 13.97
CA GLY A 162 0.75 8.86 15.18
C GLY A 162 0.48 10.36 15.46
N PRO A 163 0.68 10.85 16.67
CA PRO A 163 0.27 12.18 17.12
C PRO A 163 1.09 13.34 16.52
N TYR A 164 2.20 13.06 15.85
CA TYR A 164 3.16 14.09 15.39
C TYR A 164 3.15 14.33 13.89
N ALA A 165 2.31 13.64 13.14
CA ALA A 165 2.27 13.67 11.67
C ALA A 165 1.55 14.92 11.14
N LYS A 166 2.20 16.09 11.18
CA LYS A 166 1.64 17.35 10.68
C LYS A 166 1.94 17.66 9.21
N ARG A 167 2.51 16.73 8.45
CA ARG A 167 2.95 17.01 7.07
C ARG A 167 2.48 15.97 6.05
N ASN A 168 1.39 15.28 6.39
CA ASN A 168 0.85 14.27 5.49
C ASN A 168 0.04 14.91 4.37
N THR A 169 0.12 14.30 3.21
CA THR A 169 -0.67 14.66 2.03
C THR A 169 -1.61 13.54 1.69
N MET A 170 -2.85 13.86 1.41
CA MET A 170 -3.88 12.90 1.01
C MET A 170 -4.45 13.30 -0.34
N TYR A 171 -4.40 12.38 -1.30
CA TYR A 171 -5.06 12.51 -2.59
C TYR A 171 -6.39 11.77 -2.56
N VAL A 172 -7.45 12.48 -2.93
CA VAL A 172 -8.83 11.98 -2.89
C VAL A 172 -9.55 12.29 -4.21
N PRO A 173 -10.67 11.64 -4.54
CA PRO A 173 -11.42 11.96 -5.74
C PRO A 173 -11.69 13.47 -5.84
N ASP A 174 -11.55 14.04 -7.03
CA ASP A 174 -11.64 15.50 -7.26
C ASP A 174 -12.91 16.12 -6.68
N SER A 175 -14.04 15.42 -6.85
CA SER A 175 -15.33 15.85 -6.32
C SER A 175 -15.44 15.77 -4.79
N SER A 176 -14.49 15.15 -4.12
CA SER A 176 -14.54 14.89 -2.67
C SER A 176 -13.63 15.81 -1.85
N VAL A 177 -12.80 16.62 -2.48
CA VAL A 177 -11.79 17.45 -1.80
C VAL A 177 -12.40 18.31 -0.70
N GLU A 178 -13.47 19.02 -1.00
CA GLU A 178 -14.12 19.92 -0.03
C GLU A 178 -14.80 19.13 1.10
N LEU A 179 -15.32 17.94 0.83
CA LEU A 179 -15.88 17.06 1.84
C LEU A 179 -14.81 16.59 2.84
N TYR A 180 -13.63 16.22 2.32
CA TYR A 180 -12.50 15.81 3.15
C TYR A 180 -11.92 16.97 3.99
N LYS A 181 -11.84 18.18 3.41
CA LYS A 181 -11.45 19.38 4.16
C LYS A 181 -12.43 19.71 5.27
N ALA A 182 -13.74 19.62 4.99
CA ALA A 182 -14.79 19.85 5.98
C ALA A 182 -14.79 18.81 7.11
N ALA A 183 -14.39 17.58 6.81
CA ALA A 183 -14.26 16.50 7.81
C ALA A 183 -13.09 16.69 8.78
N ASN A 184 -12.22 17.69 8.53
CA ASN A 184 -11.04 17.99 9.35
C ASN A 184 -10.21 16.74 9.66
N VAL A 185 -9.79 16.06 8.59
CA VAL A 185 -9.05 14.78 8.66
C VAL A 185 -7.83 14.93 9.59
N PRO A 186 -7.71 14.13 10.66
CA PRO A 186 -6.64 14.31 11.63
C PRO A 186 -5.27 14.06 10.98
N ASN A 187 -4.28 14.88 11.34
CA ASN A 187 -2.88 14.72 10.93
C ASN A 187 -2.62 14.78 9.41
N VAL A 188 -3.51 15.37 8.64
CA VAL A 188 -3.31 15.67 7.21
C VAL A 188 -3.20 17.17 7.02
N GLU A 189 -2.10 17.63 6.42
CA GLU A 189 -1.88 19.04 6.10
C GLU A 189 -2.50 19.42 4.76
N ASN A 190 -2.32 18.55 3.77
CA ASN A 190 -2.75 18.80 2.41
C ASN A 190 -3.77 17.75 1.95
N ILE A 191 -4.94 18.22 1.54
CA ILE A 191 -5.95 17.39 0.86
C ILE A 191 -6.03 17.89 -0.57
N LEU A 192 -5.65 17.03 -1.51
CA LEU A 192 -5.48 17.36 -2.92
C LEU A 192 -6.36 16.46 -3.80
N PRO A 193 -6.78 16.95 -4.98
CA PRO A 193 -7.52 16.16 -5.93
C PRO A 193 -6.65 15.11 -6.62
N MET A 194 -7.24 13.98 -7.02
CA MET A 194 -6.56 12.94 -7.78
C MET A 194 -5.96 13.43 -9.09
N SER A 195 -6.56 14.46 -9.73
CA SER A 195 -6.02 15.09 -10.95
C SER A 195 -4.63 15.72 -10.77
N GLU A 196 -4.22 16.02 -9.55
CA GLU A 196 -2.88 16.53 -9.21
C GLU A 196 -1.88 15.43 -8.86
N TYR A 197 -2.34 14.18 -8.66
CA TYR A 197 -1.45 13.07 -8.36
C TYR A 197 -0.61 12.67 -9.58
N LYS A 198 0.71 12.58 -9.40
CA LYS A 198 1.68 12.29 -10.48
C LYS A 198 2.22 10.86 -10.46
N GLY A 199 1.85 10.07 -9.46
CA GLY A 199 2.23 8.66 -9.39
C GLY A 199 1.38 7.77 -10.30
N ASN A 200 1.85 6.53 -10.49
CA ASN A 200 1.13 5.48 -11.22
C ASN A 200 0.55 4.47 -10.23
N TYR A 201 -0.64 3.93 -10.54
CA TYR A 201 -1.26 2.82 -9.81
C TYR A 201 -2.10 1.96 -10.74
#